data_c629e89a59ebeb2fd54212d279c70b1f
#
_entry.id   c629e89a59ebeb2fd54212d279c70b1f
#
_cell.length_a   1.000
_cell.length_b   1.000
_cell.length_c   1.000
_cell.angle_alpha   90.00
_cell.angle_beta   90.00
_cell.angle_gamma   90.00
#
_symmetry.space_group_name_H-M   'P 1'
#
loop_
_entity.id
_entity.type
_entity.pdbx_description
1 polymer ?
#
loop_
_entity_poly.entity_id
_entity_poly.type
_entity_poly.pdbx_seq_one_letter_code
_entity_poly.pdbx_strand_id
1 'polypeptide(L)'
;EKLITVIGREVDEEYSQNVLSIQLNPDVNKDDIKIIFTPEHGTANVPVKEIYRRAGYHFVAVEEQCTPDPDFSNTPTPNPEEPGSYALALDYAKREDADIILVCDPDADRMGVGVKHEGEYKLLTGNQSGSVLIEYIMSQLQAKGQMPDHPVMFNTVVTSDLGEKIAAKYGVECEKTLTGFKFIGEKVAKYEVSHEKNYVFGYEESYGSLIKPFVRDKDAPQACLMLAEAACYYKAQGKTLVDVLYDLYAELG
;
A
#
# COMPACT_ATOMS: atom_id res chain seq x y z
N GLU A 1 -34.22 -3.46 15.43
CA GLU A 1 -34.03 -4.36 14.26
C GLU A 1 -34.19 -3.60 12.94
N LYS A 2 -35.09 -2.62 12.82
CA LYS A 2 -35.24 -1.80 11.60
C LYS A 2 -34.16 -0.73 11.40
N LEU A 3 -33.28 -0.52 12.38
CA LEU A 3 -32.18 0.46 12.34
C LEU A 3 -30.84 -0.15 11.94
N ILE A 4 -30.81 -1.46 11.70
CA ILE A 4 -29.61 -2.19 11.30
C ILE A 4 -29.85 -2.76 9.91
N THR A 5 -28.99 -2.39 8.97
CA THR A 5 -29.00 -2.93 7.61
C THR A 5 -27.65 -3.60 7.35
N VAL A 6 -27.67 -4.84 6.89
CA VAL A 6 -26.47 -5.51 6.41
C VAL A 6 -26.25 -5.06 4.98
N ILE A 7 -25.15 -4.34 4.75
CA ILE A 7 -24.70 -3.99 3.40
C ILE A 7 -24.12 -5.26 2.74
N GLY A 8 -24.44 -5.48 1.49
CA GLY A 8 -24.14 -6.72 0.78
C GLY A 8 -23.13 -6.54 -0.34
N ARG A 9 -23.15 -7.52 -1.24
CA ARG A 9 -22.20 -7.62 -2.37
C ARG A 9 -22.13 -6.40 -3.28
N GLU A 10 -23.19 -5.59 -3.33
CA GLU A 10 -23.20 -4.38 -4.18
C GLU A 10 -22.12 -3.39 -3.74
N VAL A 11 -21.98 -3.19 -2.42
CA VAL A 11 -20.96 -2.30 -1.86
C VAL A 11 -19.57 -2.91 -2.04
N ASP A 12 -19.40 -4.21 -1.81
CA ASP A 12 -18.13 -4.92 -2.02
C ASP A 12 -17.69 -4.83 -3.49
N GLU A 13 -18.64 -4.94 -4.42
CA GLU A 13 -18.36 -4.86 -5.87
C GLU A 13 -17.93 -3.45 -6.26
N GLU A 14 -18.64 -2.43 -5.83
CA GLU A 14 -18.31 -1.02 -6.10
C GLU A 14 -16.92 -0.69 -5.51
N TYR A 15 -16.67 -1.09 -4.26
CA TYR A 15 -15.36 -0.91 -3.63
C TYR A 15 -14.24 -1.60 -4.42
N SER A 16 -14.43 -2.87 -4.78
CA SER A 16 -13.42 -3.63 -5.52
C SER A 16 -13.13 -3.02 -6.90
N GLN A 17 -14.16 -2.54 -7.60
CA GLN A 17 -13.99 -1.85 -8.89
C GLN A 17 -13.20 -0.54 -8.72
N ASN A 18 -13.51 0.24 -7.68
CA ASN A 18 -12.77 1.45 -7.37
C ASN A 18 -11.30 1.15 -7.06
N VAL A 19 -11.00 0.12 -6.26
CA VAL A 19 -9.62 -0.29 -5.99
C VAL A 19 -8.93 -0.75 -7.28
N LEU A 20 -9.54 -1.60 -8.10
CA LEU A 20 -8.96 -2.03 -9.36
C LEU A 20 -8.66 -0.87 -10.33
N SER A 21 -9.44 0.20 -10.27
CA SER A 21 -9.26 1.38 -11.12
C SER A 21 -8.05 2.24 -10.79
N ILE A 22 -7.39 2.02 -9.62
CA ILE A 22 -6.19 2.81 -9.25
C ILE A 22 -4.95 2.41 -10.03
N GLN A 23 -4.94 1.23 -10.65
CA GLN A 23 -3.77 0.71 -11.36
C GLN A 23 -3.28 1.69 -12.43
N LEU A 24 -1.97 1.92 -12.43
CA LEU A 24 -1.31 2.80 -13.40
C LEU A 24 -0.76 2.01 -14.58
N ASN A 25 -0.37 0.75 -14.36
CA ASN A 25 0.15 -0.17 -15.37
C ASN A 25 -0.54 -1.55 -15.24
N PRO A 26 -1.84 -1.66 -15.54
CA PRO A 26 -2.58 -2.92 -15.36
C PRO A 26 -2.04 -4.08 -16.22
N ASP A 27 -1.31 -3.76 -17.30
CA ASP A 27 -0.76 -4.72 -18.26
C ASP A 27 0.67 -5.17 -17.92
N VAL A 28 1.23 -4.81 -16.76
CA VAL A 28 2.55 -5.34 -16.33
C VAL A 28 2.54 -6.86 -16.30
N ASN A 29 3.67 -7.47 -16.62
CA ASN A 29 3.82 -8.92 -16.49
C ASN A 29 3.75 -9.31 -15.00
N LYS A 30 2.73 -10.09 -14.63
CA LYS A 30 2.46 -10.54 -13.28
C LYS A 30 2.92 -11.99 -13.04
N ASP A 31 3.30 -12.70 -14.10
CA ASP A 31 3.69 -14.11 -14.01
C ASP A 31 5.03 -14.31 -13.28
N ASP A 32 5.88 -13.30 -13.33
CA ASP A 32 7.22 -13.36 -12.73
C ASP A 32 7.25 -12.93 -11.26
N ILE A 33 6.12 -12.44 -10.69
CA ILE A 33 6.06 -11.98 -9.31
C ILE A 33 5.33 -13.00 -8.43
N LYS A 34 5.93 -13.36 -7.30
CA LYS A 34 5.30 -14.18 -6.26
C LYS A 34 5.07 -13.36 -5.01
N ILE A 35 3.84 -13.34 -4.56
CA ILE A 35 3.38 -12.56 -3.40
C ILE A 35 2.97 -13.48 -2.28
N ILE A 36 3.51 -13.27 -1.08
CA ILE A 36 2.91 -13.80 0.14
C ILE A 36 2.04 -12.72 0.76
N PHE A 37 0.83 -13.09 1.11
CA PHE A 37 -0.14 -12.19 1.72
C PHE A 37 -0.66 -12.73 3.03
N THR A 38 -0.72 -11.91 4.07
CA THR A 38 -1.43 -12.22 5.29
C THR A 38 -2.32 -11.06 5.75
N PRO A 39 -3.58 -11.38 6.10
CA PRO A 39 -4.52 -10.43 6.71
C PRO A 39 -4.41 -10.38 8.23
N GLU A 40 -3.52 -11.13 8.88
CA GLU A 40 -3.40 -11.25 10.34
C GLU A 40 -4.74 -11.45 11.06
N HIS A 41 -5.53 -12.41 10.60
CA HIS A 41 -6.90 -12.70 11.09
C HIS A 41 -7.92 -11.59 10.82
N GLY A 42 -7.56 -10.57 10.04
CA GLY A 42 -8.32 -9.34 9.88
C GLY A 42 -9.19 -9.26 8.63
N THR A 43 -9.73 -8.08 8.44
CA THR A 43 -10.76 -7.76 7.42
C THR A 43 -10.20 -7.71 6.00
N ALA A 44 -8.89 -7.53 5.81
CA ALA A 44 -8.25 -7.56 4.50
C ALA A 44 -8.35 -8.90 3.76
N ASN A 45 -8.67 -10.00 4.47
CA ASN A 45 -8.66 -11.35 3.91
C ASN A 45 -9.50 -11.51 2.63
N VAL A 46 -10.73 -11.06 2.66
CA VAL A 46 -11.64 -11.20 1.52
C VAL A 46 -11.34 -10.19 0.42
N PRO A 47 -11.28 -8.88 0.70
CA PRO A 47 -11.11 -7.88 -0.35
C PRO A 47 -9.76 -7.98 -1.08
N VAL A 48 -8.65 -8.15 -0.37
CA VAL A 48 -7.33 -8.23 -1.03
C VAL A 48 -7.22 -9.48 -1.90
N LYS A 49 -7.66 -10.63 -1.42
CA LYS A 49 -7.65 -11.88 -2.21
C LYS A 49 -8.51 -11.75 -3.47
N GLU A 50 -9.66 -11.10 -3.38
CA GLU A 50 -10.54 -10.87 -4.53
C GLU A 50 -9.92 -9.87 -5.53
N ILE A 51 -9.36 -8.76 -5.05
CA ILE A 51 -8.67 -7.77 -5.86
C ILE A 51 -7.50 -8.41 -6.61
N TYR A 52 -6.68 -9.22 -5.95
CA TYR A 52 -5.55 -9.89 -6.60
C TYR A 52 -5.99 -10.89 -7.67
N ARG A 53 -7.04 -11.70 -7.41
CA ARG A 53 -7.58 -12.60 -8.42
C ARG A 53 -8.09 -11.85 -9.65
N ARG A 54 -8.83 -10.77 -9.46
CA ARG A 54 -9.38 -9.95 -10.56
C ARG A 54 -8.28 -9.22 -11.32
N ALA A 55 -7.27 -8.73 -10.63
CA ALA A 55 -6.13 -8.07 -11.23
C ALA A 55 -5.15 -9.04 -11.89
N GLY A 56 -5.29 -10.36 -11.68
CA GLY A 56 -4.46 -11.41 -12.27
C GLY A 56 -3.13 -11.63 -11.56
N TYR A 57 -3.00 -11.28 -10.28
CA TYR A 57 -1.79 -11.55 -9.50
C TYR A 57 -1.76 -12.99 -8.97
N HIS A 58 -0.58 -13.59 -9.00
CA HIS A 58 -0.30 -14.86 -8.32
C HIS A 58 0.15 -14.58 -6.87
N PHE A 59 -0.60 -15.10 -5.92
CA PHE A 59 -0.30 -14.93 -4.50
C PHE A 59 -0.56 -16.21 -3.71
N VAL A 60 0.14 -16.37 -2.61
CA VAL A 60 -0.10 -17.40 -1.60
C VAL A 60 -0.47 -16.69 -0.30
N ALA A 61 -1.65 -17.02 0.23
CA ALA A 61 -2.08 -16.51 1.51
C ALA A 61 -1.52 -17.38 2.66
N VAL A 62 -1.23 -16.74 3.80
CA VAL A 62 -0.90 -17.45 5.04
C VAL A 62 -2.20 -17.99 5.63
N GLU A 63 -2.55 -19.22 5.28
CA GLU A 63 -3.89 -19.79 5.52
C GLU A 63 -4.27 -19.82 7.00
N GLU A 64 -3.30 -20.04 7.91
CA GLU A 64 -3.52 -20.03 9.35
C GLU A 64 -4.02 -18.69 9.88
N GLN A 65 -3.72 -17.61 9.16
CA GLN A 65 -4.11 -16.23 9.51
C GLN A 65 -5.31 -15.71 8.70
N CYS A 66 -5.91 -16.54 7.84
CA CYS A 66 -7.06 -16.16 6.99
C CYS A 66 -8.42 -16.33 7.67
N THR A 67 -8.48 -16.93 8.83
CA THR A 67 -9.74 -17.09 9.59
C THR A 67 -9.78 -16.06 10.73
N PRO A 68 -10.90 -15.34 10.94
CA PRO A 68 -11.04 -14.48 12.10
C PRO A 68 -10.78 -15.23 13.40
N ASP A 69 -9.88 -14.70 14.22
CA ASP A 69 -9.49 -15.28 15.50
C ASP A 69 -9.31 -14.14 16.53
N PRO A 70 -10.20 -14.07 17.54
CA PRO A 70 -10.15 -12.99 18.54
C PRO A 70 -8.92 -13.06 19.45
N ASP A 71 -8.28 -14.22 19.53
CA ASP A 71 -7.08 -14.44 20.35
C ASP A 71 -5.78 -14.24 19.55
N PHE A 72 -5.86 -14.03 18.23
CA PHE A 72 -4.71 -13.90 17.33
C PHE A 72 -3.69 -15.03 17.49
N SER A 73 -4.16 -16.28 17.61
CA SER A 73 -3.35 -17.45 18.02
C SER A 73 -2.15 -17.74 17.10
N ASN A 74 -2.19 -17.28 15.85
CA ASN A 74 -1.15 -17.51 14.86
C ASN A 74 -0.32 -16.25 14.54
N THR A 75 -0.44 -15.19 15.33
CA THR A 75 0.43 -14.01 15.23
C THR A 75 0.81 -13.51 16.63
N PRO A 76 2.11 -13.35 16.91
CA PRO A 76 2.55 -12.85 18.23
C PRO A 76 2.05 -11.43 18.50
N THR A 77 1.92 -10.63 17.44
CA THR A 77 1.41 -9.26 17.48
C THR A 77 0.82 -8.90 16.14
N PRO A 78 -0.47 -8.54 16.04
CA PRO A 78 -1.11 -8.18 14.79
C PRO A 78 -0.81 -6.71 14.41
N ASN A 79 0.47 -6.39 14.27
CA ASN A 79 0.93 -5.04 13.98
C ASN A 79 2.13 -5.09 13.01
N PRO A 80 1.99 -4.59 11.76
CA PRO A 80 3.05 -4.64 10.76
C PRO A 80 4.30 -3.82 11.11
N GLU A 81 4.28 -3.00 12.15
CA GLU A 81 5.47 -2.33 12.67
C GLU A 81 6.39 -3.30 13.45
N GLU A 82 5.84 -4.42 13.92
CA GLU A 82 6.56 -5.40 14.73
C GLU A 82 7.09 -6.56 13.84
N PRO A 83 8.38 -6.90 13.90
CA PRO A 83 8.92 -8.02 13.11
C PRO A 83 8.23 -9.36 13.36
N GLY A 84 7.65 -9.57 14.55
CA GLY A 84 6.89 -10.77 14.90
C GLY A 84 5.67 -11.03 14.05
N SER A 85 5.05 -9.98 13.52
CA SER A 85 3.93 -10.00 12.56
C SER A 85 4.27 -10.75 11.27
N TYR A 86 5.53 -10.75 10.86
CA TYR A 86 5.98 -11.39 9.63
C TYR A 86 6.39 -12.86 9.80
N ALA A 87 6.39 -13.42 10.99
CA ALA A 87 7.02 -14.72 11.26
C ALA A 87 6.52 -15.83 10.34
N LEU A 88 5.22 -16.10 10.30
CA LEU A 88 4.65 -17.12 9.41
C LEU A 88 4.80 -16.73 7.93
N ALA A 89 4.57 -15.47 7.59
CA ALA A 89 4.70 -14.99 6.22
C ALA A 89 6.13 -15.16 5.68
N LEU A 90 7.16 -14.98 6.51
CA LEU A 90 8.56 -15.25 6.16
C LEU A 90 8.83 -16.73 5.91
N ASP A 91 8.23 -17.63 6.69
CA ASP A 91 8.35 -19.09 6.47
C ASP A 91 7.68 -19.49 5.15
N TYR A 92 6.50 -18.95 4.87
CA TYR A 92 5.84 -19.10 3.56
C TYR A 92 6.70 -18.55 2.43
N ALA A 93 7.23 -17.35 2.58
CA ALA A 93 8.04 -16.69 1.55
C ALA A 93 9.31 -17.49 1.22
N LYS A 94 9.99 -18.02 2.21
CA LYS A 94 11.18 -18.88 2.00
C LYS A 94 10.82 -20.18 1.28
N ARG A 95 9.69 -20.81 1.64
CA ARG A 95 9.23 -22.06 1.01
C ARG A 95 8.83 -21.86 -0.44
N GLU A 96 8.11 -20.79 -0.73
CA GLU A 96 7.60 -20.46 -2.06
C GLU A 96 8.61 -19.71 -2.92
N ASP A 97 9.73 -19.29 -2.37
CA ASP A 97 10.72 -18.41 -3.02
C ASP A 97 10.07 -17.11 -3.50
N ALA A 98 9.29 -16.47 -2.62
CA ALA A 98 8.49 -15.31 -2.97
C ALA A 98 9.35 -14.02 -3.11
N ASP A 99 8.88 -13.08 -3.93
CA ASP A 99 9.54 -11.80 -4.16
C ASP A 99 9.19 -10.76 -3.09
N ILE A 100 7.92 -10.73 -2.71
CA ILE A 100 7.41 -9.78 -1.72
C ILE A 100 6.46 -10.45 -0.72
N ILE A 101 6.41 -9.86 0.46
CA ILE A 101 5.50 -10.20 1.55
C ILE A 101 4.67 -8.96 1.85
N LEU A 102 3.36 -9.11 1.95
CA LEU A 102 2.43 -8.05 2.33
C LEU A 102 1.62 -8.49 3.54
N VAL A 103 1.70 -7.69 4.60
CA VAL A 103 1.06 -7.93 5.90
C VAL A 103 0.07 -6.81 6.16
N CYS A 104 -1.21 -7.13 6.26
CA CYS A 104 -2.23 -6.15 6.66
C CYS A 104 -2.58 -6.36 8.14
N ASP A 105 -2.72 -5.25 8.86
CA ASP A 105 -3.26 -5.29 10.21
C ASP A 105 -4.76 -5.66 10.23
N PRO A 106 -5.34 -5.99 11.40
CA PRO A 106 -6.68 -6.58 11.46
C PRO A 106 -7.82 -5.69 10.93
N ASP A 107 -7.72 -4.38 11.00
CA ASP A 107 -8.72 -3.45 10.45
C ASP A 107 -8.41 -2.98 9.03
N ALA A 108 -7.30 -3.48 8.45
CA ALA A 108 -6.90 -3.27 7.06
C ALA A 108 -6.64 -1.81 6.69
N ASP A 109 -6.09 -1.04 7.61
CA ASP A 109 -5.70 0.35 7.35
C ASP A 109 -4.17 0.53 7.20
N ARG A 110 -3.36 -0.46 7.58
CA ARG A 110 -1.90 -0.48 7.46
C ARG A 110 -1.41 -1.67 6.66
N MET A 111 -0.31 -1.46 5.92
CA MET A 111 0.33 -2.50 5.12
C MET A 111 1.83 -2.54 5.37
N GLY A 112 2.29 -3.64 5.95
CA GLY A 112 3.71 -3.95 6.09
C GLY A 112 4.26 -4.67 4.86
N VAL A 113 5.54 -4.48 4.59
CA VAL A 113 6.21 -4.96 3.38
C VAL A 113 7.50 -5.68 3.71
N GLY A 114 7.65 -6.91 3.23
CA GLY A 114 8.93 -7.61 3.14
C GLY A 114 9.33 -7.77 1.68
N VAL A 115 10.61 -7.61 1.37
CA VAL A 115 11.14 -7.69 0.01
C VAL A 115 12.32 -8.65 -0.03
N LYS A 116 12.30 -9.60 -0.96
CA LYS A 116 13.46 -10.45 -1.23
C LYS A 116 14.53 -9.63 -1.95
N HIS A 117 15.71 -9.52 -1.35
CA HIS A 117 16.83 -8.78 -1.91
C HIS A 117 18.14 -9.49 -1.56
N GLU A 118 18.97 -9.79 -2.57
CA GLU A 118 20.25 -10.49 -2.40
C GLU A 118 20.13 -11.82 -1.61
N GLY A 119 19.04 -12.56 -1.79
CA GLY A 119 18.79 -13.84 -1.14
C GLY A 119 18.21 -13.78 0.26
N GLU A 120 17.98 -12.59 0.81
CA GLU A 120 17.39 -12.37 2.14
C GLU A 120 16.09 -11.55 2.03
N TYR A 121 15.25 -11.62 3.07
CA TYR A 121 14.06 -10.77 3.18
C TYR A 121 14.33 -9.54 4.04
N LYS A 122 14.16 -8.36 3.45
CA LYS A 122 14.27 -7.07 4.15
C LYS A 122 12.87 -6.53 4.44
N LEU A 123 12.58 -6.27 5.70
CA LEU A 123 11.34 -5.62 6.12
C LEU A 123 11.49 -4.11 5.96
N LEU A 124 10.59 -3.49 5.21
CA LEU A 124 10.59 -2.05 5.01
C LEU A 124 9.80 -1.36 6.13
N THR A 125 10.30 -0.23 6.61
CA THR A 125 9.54 0.66 7.49
C THR A 125 8.42 1.36 6.70
N GLY A 126 7.43 1.94 7.40
CA GLY A 126 6.37 2.70 6.75
C GLY A 126 6.89 3.90 5.94
N ASN A 127 7.94 4.56 6.41
CA ASN A 127 8.62 5.60 5.64
C ASN A 127 9.25 5.06 4.35
N GLN A 128 9.84 3.87 4.39
CA GLN A 128 10.48 3.25 3.24
C GLN A 128 9.45 2.76 2.21
N SER A 129 8.42 2.04 2.64
CA SER A 129 7.35 1.60 1.75
C SER A 129 6.56 2.77 1.16
N GLY A 130 6.30 3.81 1.96
CA GLY A 130 5.71 5.06 1.50
C GLY A 130 6.56 5.75 0.42
N SER A 131 7.88 5.81 0.61
CA SER A 131 8.80 6.41 -0.38
C SER A 131 8.78 5.65 -1.71
N VAL A 132 8.76 4.32 -1.69
CA VAL A 132 8.64 3.48 -2.89
C VAL A 132 7.30 3.73 -3.60
N LEU A 133 6.20 3.80 -2.86
CA LEU A 133 4.88 4.10 -3.42
C LEU A 133 4.83 5.49 -4.05
N ILE A 134 5.38 6.51 -3.38
CA ILE A 134 5.45 7.89 -3.91
C ILE A 134 6.22 7.92 -5.22
N GLU A 135 7.43 7.33 -5.26
CA GLU A 135 8.26 7.28 -6.47
C GLU A 135 7.51 6.57 -7.61
N TYR A 136 6.94 5.41 -7.33
CA TYR A 136 6.20 4.67 -8.36
C TYR A 136 5.01 5.47 -8.89
N ILE A 137 4.13 5.93 -8.02
CA ILE A 137 2.90 6.63 -8.41
C ILE A 137 3.23 7.90 -9.19
N MET A 138 4.12 8.75 -8.67
CA MET A 138 4.40 10.03 -9.29
C MET A 138 5.18 9.90 -10.59
N SER A 139 6.14 8.98 -10.68
CA SER A 139 6.86 8.71 -11.92
C SER A 139 5.93 8.21 -13.02
N GLN A 140 4.97 7.32 -12.69
CA GLN A 140 4.03 6.81 -13.68
C GLN A 140 3.00 7.85 -14.10
N LEU A 141 2.47 8.64 -13.18
CA LEU A 141 1.57 9.76 -13.50
C LEU A 141 2.26 10.77 -14.43
N GLN A 142 3.51 11.12 -14.14
CA GLN A 142 4.28 12.03 -14.99
C GLN A 142 4.57 11.43 -16.36
N ALA A 143 5.04 10.19 -16.42
CA ALA A 143 5.37 9.52 -17.68
C ALA A 143 4.16 9.37 -18.62
N LYS A 144 2.96 9.26 -18.07
CA LYS A 144 1.70 9.13 -18.79
C LYS A 144 1.01 10.47 -19.08
N GLY A 145 1.56 11.59 -18.60
CA GLY A 145 0.89 12.89 -18.70
C GLY A 145 -0.42 12.96 -17.92
N GLN A 146 -0.53 12.21 -16.84
CA GLN A 146 -1.72 12.11 -15.98
C GLN A 146 -1.57 12.82 -14.63
N MET A 147 -0.46 13.52 -14.43
CA MET A 147 -0.30 14.34 -13.23
C MET A 147 -1.36 15.45 -13.25
N PRO A 148 -2.19 15.57 -12.22
CA PRO A 148 -3.22 16.61 -12.20
C PRO A 148 -2.63 18.00 -12.06
N ASP A 149 -3.40 19.02 -12.39
CA ASP A 149 -3.04 20.41 -12.10
C ASP A 149 -3.00 20.62 -10.57
N HIS A 150 -2.06 21.45 -10.10
CA HIS A 150 -1.88 21.73 -8.66
C HIS A 150 -1.85 20.47 -7.78
N PRO A 151 -0.96 19.49 -8.08
CA PRO A 151 -0.93 18.22 -7.37
C PRO A 151 -0.42 18.40 -5.94
N VAL A 152 -1.06 17.73 -4.99
CA VAL A 152 -0.68 17.75 -3.58
C VAL A 152 -0.66 16.35 -3.00
N MET A 153 0.34 16.08 -2.18
CA MET A 153 0.38 14.93 -1.28
C MET A 153 0.38 15.37 0.17
N PHE A 154 0.05 14.45 1.07
CA PHE A 154 0.02 14.69 2.50
C PHE A 154 0.87 13.68 3.27
N ASN A 155 1.57 14.17 4.29
CA ASN A 155 2.17 13.34 5.33
C ASN A 155 2.05 14.03 6.70
N THR A 156 2.60 13.42 7.75
CA THR A 156 2.54 13.98 9.09
C THR A 156 3.85 14.68 9.45
N VAL A 157 3.80 15.54 10.50
CA VAL A 157 4.98 16.26 11.01
C VAL A 157 6.08 15.33 11.55
N VAL A 158 5.78 14.06 11.81
CA VAL A 158 6.73 13.04 12.29
C VAL A 158 7.17 12.07 11.19
N THR A 159 6.60 12.19 9.99
CA THR A 159 6.99 11.40 8.83
C THR A 159 8.32 11.90 8.25
N SER A 160 9.14 10.98 7.69
CA SER A 160 10.41 11.30 7.04
C SER A 160 10.27 12.35 5.93
N ASP A 161 11.28 13.19 5.76
CA ASP A 161 11.36 14.20 4.69
C ASP A 161 11.68 13.61 3.31
N LEU A 162 12.08 12.34 3.24
CA LEU A 162 12.37 11.68 1.97
C LEU A 162 11.16 11.71 1.01
N GLY A 163 9.95 11.43 1.52
CA GLY A 163 8.73 11.52 0.72
C GLY A 163 8.49 12.90 0.13
N GLU A 164 8.79 13.97 0.88
CA GLU A 164 8.70 15.35 0.40
C GLU A 164 9.70 15.64 -0.73
N LYS A 165 10.95 15.15 -0.57
CA LYS A 165 11.99 15.30 -1.59
C LYS A 165 11.60 14.57 -2.89
N ILE A 166 11.02 13.37 -2.77
CA ILE A 166 10.51 12.62 -3.93
C ILE A 166 9.37 13.40 -4.59
N ALA A 167 8.39 13.87 -3.83
CA ALA A 167 7.27 14.64 -4.37
C ALA A 167 7.75 15.90 -5.11
N ALA A 168 8.69 16.63 -4.53
CA ALA A 168 9.28 17.84 -5.13
C ALA A 168 9.95 17.54 -6.49
N LYS A 169 10.61 16.38 -6.65
CA LYS A 169 11.19 15.91 -7.91
C LYS A 169 10.14 15.86 -9.05
N TYR A 170 8.88 15.57 -8.72
CA TYR A 170 7.78 15.47 -9.67
C TYR A 170 6.88 16.72 -9.69
N GLY A 171 7.28 17.80 -9.01
CA GLY A 171 6.48 19.03 -8.95
C GLY A 171 5.21 18.89 -8.11
N VAL A 172 5.15 17.90 -7.22
CA VAL A 172 4.02 17.68 -6.30
C VAL A 172 4.31 18.40 -4.99
N GLU A 173 3.40 19.25 -4.55
CA GLU A 173 3.50 19.91 -3.24
C GLU A 173 3.25 18.89 -2.12
N CYS A 174 4.00 18.97 -1.03
CA CYS A 174 3.75 18.19 0.18
C CYS A 174 3.23 19.09 1.29
N GLU A 175 2.05 18.81 1.81
CA GLU A 175 1.51 19.47 3.00
C GLU A 175 1.61 18.53 4.21
N LYS A 176 2.17 19.05 5.30
CA LYS A 176 2.22 18.32 6.58
C LYS A 176 0.98 18.54 7.42
N THR A 177 0.53 17.50 8.07
CA THR A 177 -0.55 17.54 9.05
C THR A 177 -0.06 17.08 10.42
N LEU A 178 -0.88 17.27 11.44
CA LEU A 178 -0.69 16.55 12.71
C LEU A 178 -0.86 15.06 12.50
N THR A 179 -0.30 14.25 13.39
CA THR A 179 -0.46 12.79 13.41
C THR A 179 -1.93 12.39 13.53
N GLY A 180 -2.34 11.46 12.72
CA GLY A 180 -3.71 10.96 12.61
C GLY A 180 -4.33 11.28 11.26
N PHE A 181 -4.69 10.23 10.53
CA PHE A 181 -5.14 10.34 9.13
C PHE A 181 -6.40 11.21 8.94
N LYS A 182 -7.19 11.40 10.02
CA LYS A 182 -8.33 12.32 10.01
C LYS A 182 -7.98 13.74 9.55
N PHE A 183 -6.76 14.21 9.85
CA PHE A 183 -6.29 15.54 9.42
C PHE A 183 -5.96 15.57 7.93
N ILE A 184 -5.45 14.45 7.39
CA ILE A 184 -5.28 14.27 5.95
C ILE A 184 -6.66 14.22 5.28
N GLY A 185 -7.58 13.40 5.81
CA GLY A 185 -8.95 13.29 5.30
C GLY A 185 -9.71 14.63 5.29
N GLU A 186 -9.50 15.48 6.30
CA GLU A 186 -10.05 16.85 6.35
C GLU A 186 -9.51 17.73 5.22
N LYS A 187 -8.22 17.65 4.96
CA LYS A 187 -7.57 18.40 3.85
C LYS A 187 -8.09 17.93 2.49
N VAL A 188 -8.19 16.61 2.31
CA VAL A 188 -8.76 16.02 1.09
C VAL A 188 -10.17 16.54 0.85
N ALA A 189 -11.04 16.47 1.87
CA ALA A 189 -12.41 16.96 1.76
C ALA A 189 -12.48 18.45 1.44
N LYS A 190 -11.59 19.27 2.04
CA LYS A 190 -11.48 20.68 1.73
C LYS A 190 -11.18 20.92 0.25
N TYR A 191 -10.17 20.24 -0.28
CA TYR A 191 -9.74 20.45 -1.67
C TYR A 191 -10.69 19.86 -2.71
N GLU A 192 -11.46 18.83 -2.36
CA GLU A 192 -12.55 18.37 -3.22
C GLU A 192 -13.65 19.42 -3.41
N VAL A 193 -13.89 20.24 -2.39
CA VAL A 193 -14.89 21.32 -2.46
C VAL A 193 -14.32 22.60 -3.08
N SER A 194 -13.09 22.98 -2.72
CA SER A 194 -12.50 24.24 -3.17
C SER A 194 -11.87 24.15 -4.57
N HIS A 195 -11.49 22.95 -5.00
CA HIS A 195 -10.73 22.70 -6.24
C HIS A 195 -9.40 23.46 -6.34
N GLU A 196 -8.85 23.91 -5.20
CA GLU A 196 -7.56 24.61 -5.15
C GLU A 196 -6.38 23.69 -5.48
N LYS A 197 -6.46 22.43 -5.03
CA LYS A 197 -5.42 21.41 -5.24
C LYS A 197 -6.04 20.06 -5.50
N ASN A 198 -5.29 19.21 -6.18
CA ASN A 198 -5.70 17.85 -6.52
C ASN A 198 -4.87 16.82 -5.76
N TYR A 199 -5.54 15.96 -5.01
CA TYR A 199 -4.93 14.90 -4.24
C TYR A 199 -4.21 13.89 -5.13
N VAL A 200 -2.96 13.53 -4.76
CA VAL A 200 -2.17 12.50 -5.43
C VAL A 200 -1.89 11.32 -4.51
N PHE A 201 -1.51 11.57 -3.26
CA PHE A 201 -1.15 10.53 -2.30
C PHE A 201 -1.16 11.07 -0.87
N GLY A 202 -1.38 10.19 0.11
CA GLY A 202 -1.24 10.53 1.52
C GLY A 202 -0.74 9.32 2.32
N TYR A 203 0.15 9.53 3.30
CA TYR A 203 0.66 8.44 4.12
C TYR A 203 1.15 8.91 5.49
N GLU A 204 1.26 7.94 6.39
CA GLU A 204 1.87 8.08 7.70
C GLU A 204 3.05 7.10 7.84
N GLU A 205 4.02 7.45 8.67
CA GLU A 205 5.16 6.59 9.00
C GLU A 205 4.75 5.26 9.64
N SER A 206 3.56 5.21 10.23
CA SER A 206 2.95 4.04 10.86
C SER A 206 2.31 3.07 9.87
N TYR A 207 2.84 2.98 8.63
CA TYR A 207 2.47 2.01 7.59
C TYR A 207 1.11 2.22 6.91
N GLY A 208 0.39 3.27 7.26
CA GLY A 208 -0.88 3.61 6.64
C GLY A 208 -0.74 4.52 5.43
N SER A 209 -1.47 4.24 4.36
CA SER A 209 -1.49 5.09 3.16
C SER A 209 -2.85 5.06 2.46
N LEU A 210 -3.08 6.10 1.64
CA LEU A 210 -4.25 6.22 0.79
C LEU A 210 -3.81 6.62 -0.62
N ILE A 211 -4.14 5.81 -1.64
CA ILE A 211 -3.78 6.07 -3.04
C ILE A 211 -4.84 6.95 -3.72
N LYS A 212 -6.10 6.60 -3.60
CA LYS A 212 -7.21 7.38 -4.15
C LYS A 212 -8.25 7.69 -3.07
N PRO A 213 -8.79 8.92 -3.03
CA PRO A 213 -9.59 9.41 -1.92
C PRO A 213 -11.09 9.05 -2.01
N PHE A 214 -11.46 7.95 -2.65
CA PHE A 214 -12.85 7.46 -2.63
C PHE A 214 -13.26 6.91 -1.25
N VAL A 215 -12.30 6.63 -0.38
CA VAL A 215 -12.45 6.50 1.07
C VAL A 215 -11.71 7.64 1.78
N ARG A 216 -11.94 7.84 3.09
CA ARG A 216 -11.40 9.01 3.81
C ARG A 216 -10.37 8.66 4.87
N ASP A 217 -9.97 7.43 4.93
CA ASP A 217 -8.92 6.94 5.81
C ASP A 217 -7.94 6.06 5.02
N LYS A 218 -6.88 5.61 5.67
CA LYS A 218 -5.90 4.67 5.14
C LYS A 218 -6.59 3.41 4.62
N ASP A 219 -6.07 2.85 3.54
CA ASP A 219 -6.68 1.72 2.86
C ASP A 219 -5.59 0.73 2.42
N ALA A 220 -5.37 -0.32 3.21
CA ALA A 220 -4.37 -1.32 2.91
C ALA A 220 -4.65 -2.11 1.63
N PRO A 221 -5.89 -2.45 1.24
CA PRO A 221 -6.17 -3.06 -0.05
C PRO A 221 -5.69 -2.24 -1.26
N GLN A 222 -5.85 -0.90 -1.24
CA GLN A 222 -5.28 -0.04 -2.28
C GLN A 222 -3.74 -0.11 -2.28
N ALA A 223 -3.13 -0.04 -1.10
CA ALA A 223 -1.68 -0.09 -0.95
C ALA A 223 -1.12 -1.45 -1.42
N CYS A 224 -1.76 -2.55 -1.09
CA CYS A 224 -1.39 -3.90 -1.55
C CYS A 224 -1.40 -4.00 -3.07
N LEU A 225 -2.46 -3.53 -3.74
CA LEU A 225 -2.55 -3.57 -5.19
C LEU A 225 -1.47 -2.71 -5.85
N MET A 226 -1.29 -1.48 -5.37
CA MET A 226 -0.32 -0.54 -5.94
C MET A 226 1.13 -1.01 -5.72
N LEU A 227 1.45 -1.60 -4.56
CA LEU A 227 2.80 -2.12 -4.30
C LEU A 227 3.09 -3.37 -5.12
N ALA A 228 2.12 -4.26 -5.33
CA ALA A 228 2.26 -5.40 -6.21
C ALA A 228 2.54 -4.97 -7.65
N GLU A 229 1.84 -3.93 -8.13
CA GLU A 229 2.09 -3.36 -9.46
C GLU A 229 3.49 -2.73 -9.56
N ALA A 230 3.90 -1.96 -8.56
CA ALA A 230 5.25 -1.39 -8.49
C ALA A 230 6.32 -2.49 -8.49
N ALA A 231 6.13 -3.57 -7.74
CA ALA A 231 7.07 -4.69 -7.70
C ALA A 231 7.23 -5.36 -9.07
N CYS A 232 6.14 -5.59 -9.80
CA CYS A 232 6.18 -6.10 -11.18
C CYS A 232 6.90 -5.14 -12.11
N TYR A 233 6.58 -3.86 -12.04
CA TYR A 233 7.15 -2.81 -12.88
C TYR A 233 8.67 -2.71 -12.72
N TYR A 234 9.16 -2.70 -11.48
CA TYR A 234 10.60 -2.62 -11.22
C TYR A 234 11.32 -3.95 -11.47
N LYS A 235 10.69 -5.09 -11.20
CA LYS A 235 11.25 -6.41 -11.52
C LYS A 235 11.51 -6.57 -13.01
N ALA A 236 10.62 -6.08 -13.86
CA ALA A 236 10.83 -6.05 -15.31
C ALA A 236 12.06 -5.23 -15.75
N GLN A 237 12.55 -4.35 -14.88
CA GLN A 237 13.78 -3.56 -15.06
C GLN A 237 15.00 -4.18 -14.34
N GLY A 238 14.86 -5.38 -13.77
CA GLY A 238 15.91 -6.06 -13.03
C GLY A 238 16.15 -5.49 -11.62
N LYS A 239 15.18 -4.76 -11.05
CA LYS A 239 15.28 -4.13 -9.72
C LYS A 239 14.28 -4.74 -8.75
N THR A 240 14.69 -4.87 -7.50
CA THR A 240 13.78 -5.06 -6.36
C THR A 240 13.30 -3.71 -5.83
N LEU A 241 12.28 -3.71 -4.96
CA LEU A 241 11.84 -2.47 -4.29
C LEU A 241 12.92 -1.90 -3.34
N VAL A 242 13.86 -2.74 -2.88
CA VAL A 242 15.03 -2.29 -2.09
C VAL A 242 16.02 -1.55 -2.96
N ASP A 243 16.24 -2.00 -4.21
CA ASP A 243 17.11 -1.27 -5.15
C ASP A 243 16.54 0.11 -5.46
N VAL A 244 15.23 0.21 -5.65
CA VAL A 244 14.54 1.50 -5.84
C VAL A 244 14.79 2.44 -4.64
N LEU A 245 14.68 1.89 -3.43
CA LEU A 245 14.92 2.67 -2.21
C LEU A 245 16.38 3.16 -2.12
N TYR A 246 17.34 2.31 -2.50
CA TYR A 246 18.76 2.70 -2.52
C TYR A 246 19.05 3.75 -3.59
N ASP A 247 18.43 3.66 -4.75
CA ASP A 247 18.51 4.71 -5.78
C ASP A 247 17.98 6.05 -5.25
N LEU A 248 16.86 6.05 -4.54
CA LEU A 248 16.31 7.24 -3.91
C LEU A 248 17.24 7.84 -2.85
N TYR A 249 17.88 7.01 -2.04
CA TYR A 249 18.88 7.47 -1.07
C TYR A 249 20.12 8.06 -1.74
N ALA A 250 20.55 7.47 -2.85
CA ALA A 250 21.69 7.98 -3.60
C ALA A 250 21.40 9.32 -4.30
N GLU A 251 20.16 9.50 -4.75
CA GLU A 251 19.73 10.70 -5.46
C GLU A 251 19.38 11.87 -4.51
N LEU A 252 18.70 11.57 -3.41
CA LEU A 252 18.06 12.59 -2.58
C LEU A 252 18.68 12.74 -1.17
N GLY A 253 19.49 11.82 -0.73
CA GLY A 253 20.22 11.87 0.55
C GLY A 253 19.45 11.27 1.71
#